data_d3f900cfd63ddc1c373e45802dbd9e22
#
_entry.id   d3f900cfd63ddc1c373e45802dbd9e22
#
_cell.length_a   1.000
_cell.length_b   1.000
_cell.length_c   1.000
_cell.angle_alpha   90.00
_cell.angle_beta   90.00
_cell.angle_gamma   90.00
#
_symmetry.space_group_name_H-M   'P 1'
#
loop_
_entity.id
_entity.type
_entity.pdbx_description
1 polymer ?
#
loop_
_entity_poly.entity_id
_entity_poly.type
_entity_poly.pdbx_seq_one_letter_code
_entity_poly.pdbx_strand_id
1 'polypeptide(L)'
;MAGSIEQQTTGGNEMPLFIDADAHVIETEQTWEFMEEEDKCFAPDLLVSERSGLRYWRIDERVVPNTNLGLNATAESRELANVSARVAHMDELSVDIQVIYPTLFLRPLTERADVERALCRGYNRWLAEIW
;
A
#
# COMPACT_ATOMS: atom_id res chain seq x y z
N MET A 1 37.16 38.14 -36.23
CA MET A 1 35.83 38.37 -35.65
C MET A 1 35.40 37.12 -34.94
N ALA A 2 35.52 37.11 -33.62
CA ALA A 2 35.11 36.00 -32.78
C ALA A 2 33.69 36.25 -32.31
N GLY A 3 32.76 35.41 -32.74
CA GLY A 3 31.38 35.44 -32.28
C GLY A 3 31.25 34.72 -30.94
N SER A 4 30.95 35.46 -29.87
CA SER A 4 30.65 34.90 -28.58
C SER A 4 29.30 34.20 -28.63
N ILE A 5 29.29 32.91 -28.37
CA ILE A 5 28.05 32.15 -28.13
C ILE A 5 27.65 32.40 -26.69
N GLU A 6 26.63 33.26 -26.47
CA GLU A 6 25.95 33.37 -25.19
C GLU A 6 25.16 32.09 -24.94
N GLN A 7 25.62 31.29 -23.99
CA GLN A 7 24.83 30.23 -23.42
C GLN A 7 23.72 30.88 -22.54
N GLN A 8 22.48 30.90 -23.05
CA GLN A 8 21.31 31.15 -22.26
C GLN A 8 21.12 29.94 -21.34
N THR A 9 21.54 30.06 -20.08
CA THR A 9 21.11 29.21 -19.00
C THR A 9 19.69 29.61 -18.65
N THR A 10 18.72 28.89 -19.20
CA THR A 10 17.35 28.91 -18.68
C THR A 10 17.34 28.22 -17.31
N GLY A 11 17.64 28.98 -16.29
CA GLY A 11 17.45 28.54 -14.88
C GLY A 11 15.97 28.53 -14.54
N GLY A 12 15.25 27.53 -15.01
CA GLY A 12 14.00 27.13 -14.42
C GLY A 12 14.31 26.61 -13.02
N ASN A 13 13.74 27.24 -12.00
CA ASN A 13 13.83 26.78 -10.62
C ASN A 13 12.91 25.54 -10.52
N GLU A 14 13.38 24.38 -11.03
CA GLU A 14 12.65 23.13 -10.86
C GLU A 14 12.65 22.84 -9.36
N MET A 15 11.47 22.86 -8.75
CA MET A 15 11.30 22.42 -7.38
C MET A 15 11.77 20.97 -7.26
N PRO A 16 12.55 20.63 -6.23
CA PRO A 16 12.99 19.25 -6.08
C PRO A 16 11.77 18.35 -5.86
N LEU A 17 11.77 17.21 -6.56
CA LEU A 17 10.75 16.18 -6.44
C LEU A 17 10.95 15.42 -5.13
N PHE A 18 9.91 15.33 -4.29
CA PHE A 18 9.94 14.56 -3.05
C PHE A 18 9.32 13.18 -3.28
N ILE A 19 10.11 12.14 -3.02
CA ILE A 19 9.71 10.75 -3.18
C ILE A 19 9.73 10.07 -1.83
N ASP A 20 8.58 9.57 -1.39
CA ASP A 20 8.45 8.66 -0.27
C ASP A 20 8.62 7.23 -0.80
N ALA A 21 9.78 6.64 -0.52
CA ALA A 21 10.14 5.31 -1.02
C ALA A 21 9.78 4.18 -0.06
N ASP A 22 9.07 4.46 1.04
CA ASP A 22 8.71 3.49 2.07
C ASP A 22 7.27 3.72 2.57
N ALA A 23 6.38 4.05 1.67
CA ALA A 23 4.96 4.19 1.97
C ALA A 23 4.30 2.81 2.11
N HIS A 24 3.33 2.71 3.02
CA HIS A 24 2.59 1.46 3.24
C HIS A 24 1.10 1.64 3.02
N VAL A 25 0.45 0.53 2.66
CA VAL A 25 -0.99 0.39 2.68
C VAL A 25 -1.38 -0.67 3.71
N ILE A 26 -2.51 -0.48 4.37
CA ILE A 26 -3.06 -1.45 5.31
C ILE A 26 -4.16 -2.22 4.60
N GLU A 27 -3.94 -3.51 4.45
CA GLU A 27 -4.91 -4.41 3.85
C GLU A 27 -6.15 -4.55 4.72
N THR A 28 -7.28 -4.64 4.06
CA THR A 28 -8.60 -4.85 4.67
C THR A 28 -9.28 -6.08 4.08
N GLU A 29 -10.45 -6.44 4.59
CA GLU A 29 -11.26 -7.53 4.03
C GLU A 29 -11.56 -7.28 2.54
N GLN A 30 -11.76 -6.01 2.14
CA GLN A 30 -11.99 -5.62 0.74
C GLN A 30 -10.81 -5.98 -0.17
N THR A 31 -9.58 -5.97 0.33
CA THR A 31 -8.39 -6.37 -0.44
C THR A 31 -8.56 -7.79 -0.99
N TRP A 32 -9.18 -8.68 -0.23
CA TRP A 32 -9.32 -10.10 -0.56
C TRP A 32 -10.56 -10.42 -1.39
N GLU A 33 -11.49 -9.49 -1.53
CA GLU A 33 -12.64 -9.64 -2.45
C GLU A 33 -12.22 -9.78 -3.90
N PHE A 34 -11.04 -9.29 -4.26
CA PHE A 34 -10.45 -9.35 -5.60
C PHE A 34 -9.74 -10.68 -5.91
N MET A 35 -9.71 -11.62 -4.99
CA MET A 35 -9.17 -12.95 -5.25
C MET A 35 -10.02 -13.69 -6.26
N GLU A 36 -9.38 -14.52 -7.10
CA GLU A 36 -10.08 -15.41 -8.01
C GLU A 36 -10.89 -16.45 -7.24
N GLU A 37 -11.99 -16.93 -7.82
CA GLU A 37 -12.91 -17.83 -7.13
C GLU A 37 -12.19 -19.08 -6.60
N GLU A 38 -11.23 -19.61 -7.38
CA GLU A 38 -10.43 -20.76 -7.00
C GLU A 38 -9.46 -20.49 -5.83
N ASP A 39 -9.08 -19.24 -5.63
CA ASP A 39 -8.15 -18.78 -4.58
C ASP A 39 -8.86 -18.34 -3.30
N LYS A 40 -10.18 -18.11 -3.32
CA LYS A 40 -10.95 -17.60 -2.17
C LYS A 40 -10.89 -18.49 -0.94
N CYS A 41 -10.65 -19.79 -1.12
CA CYS A 41 -10.44 -20.69 0.02
C CYS A 41 -9.18 -20.35 0.85
N PHE A 42 -8.28 -19.53 0.31
CA PHE A 42 -7.07 -19.06 0.99
C PHE A 42 -7.19 -17.62 1.49
N ALA A 43 -8.35 -16.99 1.30
CA ALA A 43 -8.55 -15.61 1.75
C ALA A 43 -8.32 -15.48 3.27
N PRO A 44 -7.59 -14.44 3.70
CA PRO A 44 -7.43 -14.18 5.13
C PRO A 44 -8.75 -13.87 5.81
N ASP A 45 -8.93 -14.42 7.01
CA ASP A 45 -10.06 -14.08 7.86
C ASP A 45 -9.66 -13.04 8.91
N LEU A 46 -10.49 -12.03 9.09
CA LEU A 46 -10.31 -11.05 10.12
C LEU A 46 -10.91 -11.53 11.45
N LEU A 47 -10.07 -11.69 12.45
CA LEU A 47 -10.45 -12.06 13.80
C LEU A 47 -10.42 -10.83 14.69
N VAL A 48 -11.43 -10.68 15.53
CA VAL A 48 -11.49 -9.61 16.55
C VAL A 48 -11.52 -10.26 17.93
N SER A 49 -10.59 -9.89 18.80
CA SER A 49 -10.58 -10.36 20.18
C SER A 49 -11.71 -9.73 20.96
N GLU A 50 -12.64 -10.52 21.47
CA GLU A 50 -13.75 -10.03 22.31
C GLU A 50 -13.27 -9.33 23.59
N ARG A 51 -12.11 -9.75 24.11
CA ARG A 51 -11.56 -9.23 25.37
C ARG A 51 -10.87 -7.87 25.20
N SER A 52 -10.15 -7.66 24.08
CA SER A 52 -9.28 -6.49 23.89
C SER A 52 -9.68 -5.60 22.72
N GLY A 53 -10.60 -6.06 21.87
CA GLY A 53 -10.94 -5.38 20.62
C GLY A 53 -9.81 -5.41 19.56
N LEU A 54 -8.68 -6.06 19.86
CA LEU A 54 -7.57 -6.14 18.91
C LEU A 54 -7.94 -7.01 17.72
N ARG A 55 -7.46 -6.63 16.56
CA ARG A 55 -7.72 -7.28 15.27
C ARG A 55 -6.51 -8.11 14.85
N TYR A 56 -6.79 -9.28 14.28
CA TYR A 56 -5.78 -10.22 13.80
C TYR A 56 -6.22 -10.78 12.46
N TRP A 57 -5.26 -11.13 11.62
CA TRP A 57 -5.50 -11.92 10.43
C TRP A 57 -5.22 -13.40 10.72
N ARG A 58 -6.16 -14.26 10.36
CA ARG A 58 -5.89 -15.70 10.23
C ARG A 58 -5.57 -16.01 8.77
N ILE A 59 -4.37 -16.49 8.54
CA ILE A 59 -3.85 -16.82 7.21
C ILE A 59 -3.32 -18.23 7.28
N ASP A 60 -3.93 -19.14 6.51
CA ASP A 60 -3.62 -20.56 6.60
C ASP A 60 -3.79 -21.04 8.06
N GLU A 61 -2.76 -21.56 8.69
CA GLU A 61 -2.78 -21.99 10.11
C GLU A 61 -2.20 -20.94 11.07
N ARG A 62 -1.87 -19.75 10.59
CA ARG A 62 -1.23 -18.69 11.38
C ARG A 62 -2.18 -17.56 11.73
N VAL A 63 -2.01 -17.01 12.92
CA VAL A 63 -2.68 -15.79 13.36
C VAL A 63 -1.62 -14.70 13.50
N VAL A 64 -1.77 -13.62 12.74
CA VAL A 64 -0.84 -12.49 12.75
C VAL A 64 -1.59 -11.22 13.17
N PRO A 65 -0.95 -10.30 13.92
CA PRO A 65 -1.58 -9.04 14.27
C PRO A 65 -1.96 -8.24 13.03
N ASN A 66 -3.16 -7.65 13.03
CA ASN A 66 -3.51 -6.61 12.09
C ASN A 66 -2.86 -5.31 12.57
N THR A 67 -1.65 -5.06 12.09
CA THR A 67 -0.85 -3.92 12.51
C THR A 67 -1.35 -2.65 11.81
N ASN A 68 -1.78 -1.69 12.61
CA ASN A 68 -2.17 -0.38 12.12
C ASN A 68 -0.97 0.57 12.25
N LEU A 69 -0.27 0.80 11.14
CA LEU A 69 0.82 1.77 11.03
C LEU A 69 0.26 3.09 10.47
N GLY A 70 0.84 4.22 10.86
CA GLY A 70 0.47 5.52 10.30
C GLY A 70 -0.74 6.16 10.99
N LEU A 71 -0.66 6.36 12.30
CA LEU A 71 -1.72 6.95 13.13
C LEU A 71 -2.15 8.38 12.72
N ASN A 72 -1.32 9.09 11.96
CA ASN A 72 -1.58 10.46 11.52
C ASN A 72 -2.37 10.56 10.21
N ALA A 73 -2.58 9.46 9.50
CA ALA A 73 -3.38 9.41 8.28
C ALA A 73 -4.79 8.91 8.57
N THR A 74 -5.78 9.35 7.79
CA THR A 74 -7.14 8.82 7.87
C THR A 74 -7.18 7.34 7.47
N ALA A 75 -8.16 6.59 7.95
CA ALA A 75 -8.35 5.20 7.55
C ALA A 75 -8.52 5.08 6.02
N GLU A 76 -9.30 5.95 5.40
CA GLU A 76 -9.52 5.98 3.96
C GLU A 76 -8.21 6.11 3.16
N SER A 77 -7.28 6.95 3.64
CA SER A 77 -5.97 7.12 3.02
C SER A 77 -5.07 5.91 3.26
N ARG A 78 -5.00 5.39 4.50
CA ARG A 78 -4.12 4.26 4.86
C ARG A 78 -4.51 2.96 4.18
N GLU A 79 -5.82 2.72 4.06
CA GLU A 79 -6.41 1.49 3.54
C GLU A 79 -6.65 1.57 2.02
N LEU A 80 -6.34 2.72 1.40
CA LEU A 80 -6.67 3.01 0.00
C LEU A 80 -8.16 2.79 -0.33
N ALA A 81 -9.03 2.93 0.66
CA ALA A 81 -10.46 2.90 0.44
C ALA A 81 -10.94 4.06 -0.43
N ASN A 82 -10.17 5.15 -0.44
CA ASN A 82 -10.37 6.31 -1.30
C ASN A 82 -9.00 6.83 -1.77
N VAL A 83 -8.66 6.57 -3.04
CA VAL A 83 -7.38 7.01 -3.64
C VAL A 83 -7.22 8.53 -3.59
N SER A 84 -8.32 9.30 -3.81
CA SER A 84 -8.25 10.77 -3.72
C SER A 84 -7.90 11.26 -2.31
N ALA A 85 -8.35 10.57 -1.25
CA ALA A 85 -7.95 10.87 0.12
C ALA A 85 -6.45 10.61 0.35
N ARG A 86 -5.89 9.59 -0.30
CA ARG A 86 -4.45 9.32 -0.26
C ARG A 86 -3.65 10.41 -0.96
N VAL A 87 -4.07 10.83 -2.15
CA VAL A 87 -3.43 11.91 -2.90
C VAL A 87 -3.48 13.22 -2.13
N ALA A 88 -4.64 13.58 -1.56
CA ALA A 88 -4.76 14.79 -0.73
C ALA A 88 -3.80 14.76 0.48
N HIS A 89 -3.63 13.60 1.11
CA HIS A 89 -2.67 13.44 2.21
C HIS A 89 -1.21 13.56 1.73
N MET A 90 -0.89 13.10 0.52
CA MET A 90 0.43 13.34 -0.10
C MET A 90 0.68 14.82 -0.32
N ASP A 91 -0.33 15.56 -0.80
CA ASP A 91 -0.24 17.01 -1.00
C ASP A 91 0.01 17.73 0.33
N GLU A 92 -0.69 17.37 1.41
CA GLU A 92 -0.47 17.91 2.75
C GLU A 92 0.98 17.68 3.25
N LEU A 93 1.57 16.55 2.90
CA LEU A 93 2.94 16.18 3.26
C LEU A 93 3.99 16.72 2.28
N SER A 94 3.57 17.37 1.19
CA SER A 94 4.43 17.80 0.07
C SER A 94 5.21 16.65 -0.53
N VAL A 95 4.58 15.49 -0.70
CA VAL A 95 5.14 14.29 -1.32
C VAL A 95 4.56 14.15 -2.72
N ASP A 96 5.43 14.15 -3.74
CA ASP A 96 5.03 14.07 -5.14
C ASP A 96 4.81 12.62 -5.62
N ILE A 97 5.61 11.69 -5.11
CA ILE A 97 5.55 10.27 -5.50
C ILE A 97 5.63 9.40 -4.24
N GLN A 98 4.80 8.37 -4.18
CA GLN A 98 4.93 7.30 -3.20
C GLN A 98 5.18 5.95 -3.86
N VAL A 99 6.16 5.20 -3.34
CA VAL A 99 6.31 3.78 -3.61
C VAL A 99 5.60 3.02 -2.49
N ILE A 100 4.50 2.35 -2.84
CA ILE A 100 3.60 1.73 -1.86
C ILE A 100 3.92 0.26 -1.69
N TYR A 101 4.13 -0.15 -0.45
CA TYR A 101 4.34 -1.55 -0.05
C TYR A 101 3.15 -2.09 0.74
N PRO A 102 2.83 -3.37 0.60
CA PRO A 102 1.86 -4.03 1.47
C PRO A 102 2.38 -4.14 2.90
N THR A 103 1.55 -3.90 3.89
CA THR A 103 1.94 -4.03 5.31
C THR A 103 1.96 -5.50 5.74
N LEU A 104 1.00 -6.28 5.29
CA LEU A 104 0.87 -7.68 5.69
C LEU A 104 2.05 -8.53 5.20
N PHE A 105 2.56 -8.24 3.99
CA PHE A 105 3.66 -8.99 3.37
C PHE A 105 5.06 -8.55 3.82
N LEU A 106 5.20 -7.72 4.85
CA LEU A 106 6.50 -7.37 5.43
C LEU A 106 7.26 -8.57 6.03
N ARG A 107 6.57 -9.68 6.17
CA ARG A 107 7.12 -10.96 6.63
C ARG A 107 6.44 -12.12 5.90
N PRO A 108 7.07 -13.30 5.85
CA PRO A 108 6.43 -14.49 5.31
C PRO A 108 5.14 -14.81 6.07
N LEU A 109 4.02 -14.94 5.36
CA LEU A 109 2.70 -15.20 5.94
C LEU A 109 2.41 -16.68 6.11
N THR A 110 2.97 -17.50 5.24
CA THR A 110 2.77 -18.96 5.18
C THR A 110 4.02 -19.63 4.63
N GLU A 111 4.15 -20.92 4.84
CA GLU A 111 5.17 -21.75 4.19
C GLU A 111 4.63 -22.49 2.95
N ARG A 112 3.34 -22.33 2.70
CA ARG A 112 2.66 -22.93 1.55
C ARG A 112 2.72 -22.02 0.33
N ALA A 113 3.44 -22.45 -0.69
CA ALA A 113 3.63 -21.65 -1.92
C ALA A 113 2.33 -21.45 -2.73
N ASP A 114 1.34 -22.31 -2.60
CA ASP A 114 0.03 -22.14 -3.23
C ASP A 114 -0.77 -21.01 -2.57
N VAL A 115 -0.78 -20.96 -1.24
CA VAL A 115 -1.41 -19.89 -0.46
C VAL A 115 -0.73 -18.56 -0.73
N GLU A 116 0.60 -18.51 -0.66
CA GLU A 116 1.36 -17.28 -0.91
C GLU A 116 1.07 -16.71 -2.30
N ARG A 117 1.08 -17.55 -3.34
CA ARG A 117 0.73 -17.11 -4.70
C ARG A 117 -0.68 -16.58 -4.81
N ALA A 118 -1.64 -17.23 -4.16
CA ALA A 118 -3.03 -16.79 -4.14
C ALA A 118 -3.19 -15.40 -3.49
N LEU A 119 -2.54 -15.19 -2.35
CA LEU A 119 -2.53 -13.91 -1.64
C LEU A 119 -1.87 -12.81 -2.47
N CYS A 120 -0.71 -13.07 -3.06
CA CYS A 120 -0.02 -12.10 -3.93
C CYS A 120 -0.86 -11.73 -5.16
N ARG A 121 -1.52 -12.71 -5.80
CA ARG A 121 -2.43 -12.42 -6.93
C ARG A 121 -3.60 -11.56 -6.49
N GLY A 122 -4.25 -11.91 -5.39
CA GLY A 122 -5.38 -11.17 -4.84
C GLY A 122 -5.02 -9.71 -4.54
N TYR A 123 -3.91 -9.50 -3.85
CA TYR A 123 -3.38 -8.16 -3.56
C TYR A 123 -3.08 -7.35 -4.83
N ASN A 124 -2.38 -7.95 -5.79
CA ASN A 124 -2.02 -7.25 -7.03
C ASN A 124 -3.26 -6.90 -7.86
N ARG A 125 -4.27 -7.76 -7.90
CA ARG A 125 -5.55 -7.47 -8.58
C ARG A 125 -6.29 -6.34 -7.90
N TRP A 126 -6.42 -6.39 -6.57
CA TRP A 126 -7.01 -5.30 -5.82
C TRP A 126 -6.34 -3.98 -6.14
N LEU A 127 -5.01 -3.91 -6.05
CA LEU A 127 -4.27 -2.67 -6.31
C LEU A 127 -4.46 -2.17 -7.75
N ALA A 128 -4.51 -3.07 -8.74
CA ALA A 128 -4.73 -2.71 -10.14
C ALA A 128 -6.16 -2.20 -10.42
N GLU A 129 -7.16 -2.65 -9.65
CA GLU A 129 -8.56 -2.24 -9.85
C GLU A 129 -8.88 -0.89 -9.19
N ILE A 130 -8.21 -0.56 -8.09
CA ILE A 130 -8.47 0.70 -7.37
C ILE A 130 -7.63 1.88 -7.86
N TRP A 131 -6.64 1.62 -8.69
CA TRP A 131 -5.61 2.61 -9.10
C TRP A 131 -5.86 3.25 -10.49
#